data_7de5717ae024b0a98614e450dc488f0d
#
_entry.id   7de5717ae024b0a98614e450dc488f0d
#
_cell.length_a   1.000
_cell.length_b   1.000
_cell.length_c   1.000
_cell.angle_alpha   90.00
_cell.angle_beta   90.00
_cell.angle_gamma   90.00
#
_symmetry.space_group_name_H-M   'P 1'
#
loop_
_entity.id
_entity.type
_entity.pdbx_description
1 polymer ?
#
loop_
_entity_poly.entity_id
_entity_poly.type
_entity_poly.pdbx_seq_one_letter_code
_entity_poly.pdbx_strand_id
1 'polypeptide(L)'
;KHIKGDDAEGRHDAVFTFTGKSDKNWEITIEDDHLVDLILRTNRLGVKNADLFMYISEAGNEVDLKAEHINQYIRASSGEGFTAKNFRTWAATHRCAERLAFLAQPQTANDMKHWLGKLPGVESINKLWTEGDWAVPTTQFERNKTMLAVIDTVAADLGNTRPVCRSSYIHPWFLNAWMEKRLLETWNDFASMRRISGLSAGESSTLRVLKHLRKESR
;
A
#
# COMPACT_ATOMS: atom_id res chain seq x y z
N LYS A 1 -19.47 -0.73 13.51
CA LYS A 1 -19.75 -0.75 12.06
C LYS A 1 -20.73 0.37 11.75
N HIS A 2 -20.34 1.38 11.00
CA HIS A 2 -21.27 2.38 10.49
C HIS A 2 -21.13 2.36 8.96
N ILE A 3 -22.22 1.98 8.29
CA ILE A 3 -22.40 2.27 6.87
C ILE A 3 -23.16 3.59 6.87
N LYS A 4 -22.55 4.66 6.37
CA LYS A 4 -23.27 5.91 6.11
C LYS A 4 -24.11 5.69 4.86
N GLY A 5 -25.39 6.03 4.95
CA GLY A 5 -26.30 6.07 3.80
C GLY A 5 -25.92 7.20 2.85
N ASP A 6 -26.68 7.29 1.77
CA ASP A 6 -26.53 8.19 0.62
C ASP A 6 -26.13 9.61 1.03
N ASP A 7 -25.11 10.15 0.37
CA ASP A 7 -24.92 11.58 0.37
C ASP A 7 -26.00 12.29 -0.47
N ALA A 8 -26.07 13.63 -0.40
CA ALA A 8 -27.04 14.42 -1.16
C ALA A 8 -26.91 14.28 -2.69
N GLU A 9 -25.86 13.61 -3.19
CA GLU A 9 -25.55 13.37 -4.60
C GLU A 9 -25.79 11.89 -5.01
N GLY A 10 -26.31 11.06 -4.11
CA GLY A 10 -26.64 9.65 -4.37
C GLY A 10 -25.42 8.72 -4.44
N ARG A 11 -24.26 9.17 -3.91
CA ARG A 11 -23.08 8.32 -3.76
C ARG A 11 -23.16 7.51 -2.48
N HIS A 12 -22.83 6.23 -2.59
CA HIS A 12 -22.82 5.29 -1.46
C HIS A 12 -21.37 5.09 -0.97
N ASP A 13 -21.06 5.55 0.23
CA ASP A 13 -19.79 5.28 0.88
C ASP A 13 -19.98 4.21 1.97
N ALA A 14 -19.07 3.22 2.03
CA ALA A 14 -18.98 2.31 3.15
C ALA A 14 -17.82 2.69 4.06
N VAL A 15 -18.12 3.07 5.30
CA VAL A 15 -17.11 3.38 6.31
C VAL A 15 -16.98 2.21 7.29
N PHE A 16 -15.80 1.63 7.37
CA PHE A 16 -15.46 0.57 8.30
C PHE A 16 -14.72 1.14 9.48
N THR A 17 -15.31 1.03 10.68
CA THR A 17 -14.63 1.35 11.92
C THR A 17 -14.45 0.07 12.73
N PHE A 18 -13.21 -0.21 13.12
CA PHE A 18 -12.89 -1.38 13.94
C PHE A 18 -11.60 -1.17 14.71
N THR A 19 -11.47 -1.89 15.84
CA THR A 19 -10.22 -1.97 16.56
C THR A 19 -9.41 -3.15 16.04
N GLY A 20 -8.23 -2.86 15.50
CA GLY A 20 -7.31 -3.85 14.96
C GLY A 20 -6.27 -4.31 16.00
N LYS A 21 -5.23 -4.97 15.52
CA LYS A 21 -4.11 -5.44 16.35
C LYS A 21 -3.48 -4.27 17.12
N SER A 22 -3.13 -4.53 18.39
CA SER A 22 -2.54 -3.55 19.33
C SER A 22 -3.46 -2.37 19.66
N ASP A 23 -4.77 -2.63 19.74
CA ASP A 23 -5.82 -1.65 20.09
C ASP A 23 -5.86 -0.41 19.20
N LYS A 24 -5.35 -0.54 17.98
CA LYS A 24 -5.36 0.55 17.00
C LYS A 24 -6.74 0.65 16.36
N ASN A 25 -7.37 1.81 16.50
CA ASN A 25 -8.64 2.10 15.84
C ASN A 25 -8.40 2.42 14.37
N TRP A 26 -9.20 1.81 13.52
CA TRP A 26 -9.20 1.97 12.06
C TRP A 26 -10.51 2.57 11.61
N GLU A 27 -10.40 3.49 10.66
CA GLU A 27 -11.49 3.97 9.84
C GLU A 27 -11.05 3.85 8.38
N ILE A 28 -11.81 3.08 7.60
CA ILE A 28 -11.53 2.84 6.19
C ILE A 28 -12.80 3.18 5.42
N THR A 29 -12.70 4.14 4.50
CA THR A 29 -13.77 4.51 3.59
C THR A 29 -13.59 3.82 2.25
N ILE A 30 -14.65 3.22 1.73
CA ILE A 30 -14.74 2.65 0.38
C ILE A 30 -15.75 3.48 -0.39
N GLU A 31 -15.28 4.10 -1.47
CA GLU A 31 -16.07 5.01 -2.33
C GLU A 31 -16.49 4.34 -3.67
N ASP A 32 -16.10 3.08 -3.89
CA ASP A 32 -16.46 2.31 -5.07
C ASP A 32 -17.88 1.75 -4.92
N ASP A 33 -18.83 2.26 -5.67
CA ASP A 33 -20.24 1.89 -5.61
C ASP A 33 -20.47 0.38 -5.76
N HIS A 34 -19.70 -0.28 -6.63
CA HIS A 34 -19.83 -1.72 -6.85
C HIS A 34 -19.37 -2.53 -5.63
N LEU A 35 -18.26 -2.12 -5.01
CA LEU A 35 -17.77 -2.75 -3.78
C LEU A 35 -18.72 -2.47 -2.61
N VAL A 36 -19.26 -1.26 -2.50
CA VAL A 36 -20.26 -0.90 -1.48
C VAL A 36 -21.50 -1.77 -1.62
N ASP A 37 -22.04 -1.94 -2.82
CA ASP A 37 -23.19 -2.81 -3.09
C ASP A 37 -22.91 -4.27 -2.69
N LEU A 38 -21.72 -4.81 -3.00
CA LEU A 38 -21.34 -6.15 -2.60
C LEU A 38 -21.28 -6.30 -1.07
N ILE A 39 -20.73 -5.31 -0.36
CA ILE A 39 -20.66 -5.28 1.09
C ILE A 39 -22.06 -5.23 1.71
N LEU A 40 -22.97 -4.41 1.15
CA LEU A 40 -24.35 -4.34 1.60
C LEU A 40 -25.09 -5.67 1.39
N ARG A 41 -24.83 -6.39 0.30
CA ARG A 41 -25.37 -7.73 0.07
C ARG A 41 -24.89 -8.72 1.11
N THR A 42 -23.59 -8.76 1.42
CA THR A 42 -23.08 -9.65 2.47
C THR A 42 -23.65 -9.32 3.83
N ASN A 43 -23.85 -8.05 4.16
CA ASN A 43 -24.46 -7.62 5.43
C ASN A 43 -25.93 -8.06 5.57
N ARG A 44 -26.64 -8.29 4.46
CA ARG A 44 -28.05 -8.75 4.47
C ARG A 44 -28.17 -10.27 4.66
N LEU A 45 -27.07 -11.01 4.45
CA LEU A 45 -27.10 -12.48 4.58
C LEU A 45 -27.14 -12.92 6.05
N GLY A 46 -26.54 -12.14 6.97
CA GLY A 46 -26.43 -12.51 8.37
C GLY A 46 -27.62 -12.10 9.23
N VAL A 47 -27.84 -12.84 10.34
CA VAL A 47 -28.74 -12.44 11.42
C VAL A 47 -28.17 -11.26 12.20
N LYS A 48 -28.99 -10.58 12.98
CA LYS A 48 -28.58 -9.48 13.88
C LYS A 48 -27.39 -9.91 14.74
N ASN A 49 -26.27 -9.20 14.66
CA ASN A 49 -24.98 -9.47 15.31
C ASN A 49 -24.07 -10.52 14.63
N ALA A 50 -24.38 -10.98 13.41
CA ALA A 50 -23.47 -11.80 12.62
C ALA A 50 -22.23 -11.01 12.14
N ASP A 51 -21.20 -11.72 11.73
CA ASP A 51 -20.05 -11.10 11.08
C ASP A 51 -20.44 -10.43 9.75
N LEU A 52 -19.75 -9.36 9.39
CA LEU A 52 -20.09 -8.59 8.18
C LEU A 52 -19.90 -9.41 6.91
N PHE A 53 -18.84 -10.20 6.86
CA PHE A 53 -18.49 -10.94 5.66
C PHE A 53 -18.90 -12.40 5.82
N MET A 54 -19.94 -12.76 5.10
CA MET A 54 -20.51 -14.11 5.06
C MET A 54 -20.75 -14.52 3.61
N TYR A 55 -20.88 -15.82 3.38
CA TYR A 55 -21.33 -16.38 2.11
C TYR A 55 -22.27 -17.56 2.33
N ILE A 56 -23.04 -17.91 1.32
CA ILE A 56 -23.86 -19.10 1.32
C ILE A 56 -23.07 -20.23 0.71
N SER A 57 -22.89 -21.32 1.45
CA SER A 57 -22.23 -22.52 0.95
C SER A 57 -23.09 -23.26 -0.10
N GLU A 58 -22.50 -24.20 -0.83
CA GLU A 58 -23.23 -25.05 -1.78
C GLU A 58 -24.37 -25.84 -1.12
N ALA A 59 -24.25 -26.14 0.19
CA ALA A 59 -25.28 -26.78 0.99
C ALA A 59 -26.39 -25.81 1.48
N GLY A 60 -26.33 -24.51 1.08
CA GLY A 60 -27.30 -23.50 1.49
C GLY A 60 -27.10 -22.93 2.90
N ASN A 61 -25.98 -23.26 3.57
CA ASN A 61 -25.69 -22.77 4.93
C ASN A 61 -24.97 -21.43 4.89
N GLU A 62 -25.28 -20.55 5.84
CA GLU A 62 -24.52 -19.31 6.10
C GLU A 62 -23.18 -19.64 6.73
N VAL A 63 -22.09 -19.11 6.18
CA VAL A 63 -20.71 -19.37 6.63
C VAL A 63 -19.95 -18.06 6.72
N ASP A 64 -19.28 -17.85 7.87
CA ASP A 64 -18.41 -16.69 8.07
C ASP A 64 -17.20 -16.77 7.13
N LEU A 65 -16.91 -15.66 6.44
CA LEU A 65 -15.73 -15.54 5.59
C LEU A 65 -14.46 -15.38 6.45
N LYS A 66 -13.62 -16.40 6.43
CA LYS A 66 -12.34 -16.42 7.15
C LYS A 66 -11.16 -16.11 6.23
N ALA A 67 -10.03 -15.71 6.80
CA ALA A 67 -8.79 -15.45 6.05
C ALA A 67 -8.33 -16.65 5.19
N GLU A 68 -8.65 -17.87 5.64
CA GLU A 68 -8.35 -19.10 4.89
C GLU A 68 -9.14 -19.18 3.59
N HIS A 69 -10.43 -18.86 3.60
CA HIS A 69 -11.28 -18.84 2.41
C HIS A 69 -10.76 -17.81 1.38
N ILE A 70 -10.33 -16.63 1.83
CA ILE A 70 -9.70 -15.62 0.97
C ILE A 70 -8.41 -16.16 0.35
N ASN A 71 -7.55 -16.80 1.14
CA ASN A 71 -6.31 -17.37 0.63
C ASN A 71 -6.55 -18.55 -0.33
N GLN A 72 -7.57 -19.37 -0.12
CA GLN A 72 -7.99 -20.41 -1.04
C GLN A 72 -8.44 -19.82 -2.38
N TYR A 73 -9.27 -18.78 -2.35
CA TYR A 73 -9.68 -18.07 -3.56
C TYR A 73 -8.48 -17.47 -4.32
N ILE A 74 -7.53 -16.82 -3.60
CA ILE A 74 -6.33 -16.26 -4.21
C ILE A 74 -5.50 -17.35 -4.88
N ARG A 75 -5.28 -18.50 -4.23
CA ARG A 75 -4.54 -19.63 -4.81
C ARG A 75 -5.23 -20.17 -6.05
N ALA A 76 -6.53 -20.38 -6.00
CA ALA A 76 -7.31 -20.85 -7.13
C ALA A 76 -7.25 -19.93 -8.35
N SER A 77 -7.22 -18.60 -8.10
CA SER A 77 -7.23 -17.59 -9.16
C SER A 77 -5.83 -17.19 -9.68
N SER A 78 -4.80 -17.29 -8.83
CA SER A 78 -3.47 -16.73 -9.12
C SER A 78 -2.33 -17.76 -9.04
N GLY A 79 -2.61 -18.98 -8.58
CA GLY A 79 -1.65 -20.06 -8.37
C GLY A 79 -1.30 -20.32 -6.90
N GLU A 80 -0.86 -21.52 -6.60
CA GLU A 80 -0.62 -22.04 -5.25
C GLU A 80 0.37 -21.22 -4.39
N GLY A 81 1.28 -20.49 -5.01
CA GLY A 81 2.29 -19.69 -4.32
C GLY A 81 1.79 -18.36 -3.76
N PHE A 82 0.52 -17.98 -4.03
CA PHE A 82 0.02 -16.65 -3.69
C PHE A 82 -0.96 -16.66 -2.50
N THR A 83 -0.86 -15.63 -1.68
CA THR A 83 -1.72 -15.37 -0.51
C THR A 83 -1.96 -13.87 -0.37
N ALA A 84 -2.89 -13.44 0.48
CA ALA A 84 -3.12 -12.04 0.81
C ALA A 84 -1.84 -11.31 1.29
N LYS A 85 -0.89 -12.02 1.92
CA LYS A 85 0.40 -11.45 2.33
C LYS A 85 1.22 -10.97 1.13
N ASN A 86 1.16 -11.65 -0.01
CA ASN A 86 1.92 -11.25 -1.21
C ASN A 86 1.46 -9.90 -1.75
N PHE A 87 0.16 -9.59 -1.70
CA PHE A 87 -0.35 -8.27 -2.07
C PHE A 87 0.18 -7.17 -1.15
N ARG A 88 0.25 -7.43 0.16
CA ARG A 88 0.83 -6.47 1.13
C ARG A 88 2.32 -6.26 0.88
N THR A 89 3.07 -7.33 0.59
CA THR A 89 4.50 -7.26 0.24
C THR A 89 4.71 -6.47 -1.04
N TRP A 90 3.88 -6.72 -2.06
CA TRP A 90 3.92 -5.95 -3.31
C TRP A 90 3.63 -4.47 -3.06
N ALA A 91 2.52 -4.15 -2.38
CA ALA A 91 2.14 -2.77 -2.07
C ALA A 91 3.22 -2.03 -1.28
N ALA A 92 3.80 -2.65 -0.25
CA ALA A 92 4.89 -2.05 0.53
C ALA A 92 6.13 -1.79 -0.33
N THR A 93 6.51 -2.77 -1.15
CA THR A 93 7.74 -2.68 -1.95
C THR A 93 7.63 -1.58 -3.00
N HIS A 94 6.56 -1.57 -3.83
CA HIS A 94 6.46 -0.56 -4.89
C HIS A 94 6.27 0.85 -4.35
N ARG A 95 5.45 1.04 -3.30
CA ARG A 95 5.26 2.36 -2.67
C ARG A 95 6.55 2.88 -2.06
N CYS A 96 7.30 2.02 -1.37
CA CYS A 96 8.61 2.40 -0.84
C CYS A 96 9.59 2.79 -1.96
N ALA A 97 9.69 1.98 -3.00
CA ALA A 97 10.56 2.23 -4.14
C ALA A 97 10.23 3.55 -4.85
N GLU A 98 8.97 3.80 -5.14
CA GLU A 98 8.47 5.00 -5.80
C GLU A 98 8.73 6.26 -4.94
N ARG A 99 8.44 6.20 -3.64
CA ARG A 99 8.66 7.32 -2.71
C ARG A 99 10.13 7.65 -2.52
N LEU A 100 10.99 6.64 -2.43
CA LEU A 100 12.43 6.84 -2.38
C LEU A 100 12.97 7.39 -3.69
N ALA A 101 12.50 6.91 -4.84
CA ALA A 101 12.89 7.42 -6.16
C ALA A 101 12.46 8.89 -6.35
N PHE A 102 11.27 9.27 -5.88
CA PHE A 102 10.82 10.65 -5.87
C PHE A 102 11.77 11.57 -5.07
N LEU A 103 12.17 11.16 -3.87
CA LEU A 103 13.07 11.93 -3.00
C LEU A 103 14.56 11.80 -3.38
N ALA A 104 14.90 10.93 -4.34
CA ALA A 104 16.27 10.78 -4.83
C ALA A 104 16.69 11.88 -5.81
N GLN A 105 15.78 12.76 -6.18
CA GLN A 105 16.01 13.91 -7.06
C GLN A 105 15.45 15.20 -6.42
N PRO A 106 15.93 16.38 -6.83
CA PRO A 106 15.38 17.65 -6.35
C PRO A 106 13.89 17.75 -6.69
N GLN A 107 13.11 18.31 -5.77
CA GLN A 107 11.69 18.59 -5.97
C GLN A 107 11.41 20.04 -5.64
N THR A 108 10.47 20.67 -6.35
CA THR A 108 10.01 22.00 -5.99
C THR A 108 9.17 21.95 -4.70
N ALA A 109 9.06 23.07 -4.00
CA ALA A 109 8.19 23.20 -2.83
C ALA A 109 6.73 22.79 -3.15
N ASN A 110 6.26 23.11 -4.37
CA ASN A 110 4.92 22.77 -4.81
C ASN A 110 4.75 21.27 -5.03
N ASP A 111 5.74 20.60 -5.66
CA ASP A 111 5.74 19.15 -5.86
C ASP A 111 5.75 18.41 -4.51
N MET A 112 6.55 18.90 -3.57
CA MET A 112 6.59 18.33 -2.22
C MET A 112 5.23 18.47 -1.50
N LYS A 113 4.60 19.63 -1.52
CA LYS A 113 3.27 19.84 -0.91
C LYS A 113 2.22 18.94 -1.53
N HIS A 114 2.18 18.88 -2.85
CA HIS A 114 1.23 18.03 -3.58
C HIS A 114 1.44 16.53 -3.29
N TRP A 115 2.69 16.11 -3.23
CA TRP A 115 3.03 14.72 -2.95
C TRP A 115 2.69 14.33 -1.51
N LEU A 116 3.07 15.18 -0.52
CA LEU A 116 2.77 14.93 0.89
C LEU A 116 1.26 14.91 1.17
N GLY A 117 0.48 15.76 0.49
CA GLY A 117 -0.98 15.78 0.64
C GLY A 117 -1.68 14.47 0.25
N LYS A 118 -0.99 13.56 -0.46
CA LYS A 118 -1.52 12.25 -0.88
C LYS A 118 -1.08 11.10 0.02
N LEU A 119 -0.22 11.34 1.01
CA LEU A 119 0.39 10.29 1.80
C LEU A 119 -0.13 10.28 3.24
N PRO A 120 -0.40 9.11 3.82
CA PRO A 120 -0.60 8.98 5.26
C PRO A 120 0.75 8.95 5.99
N GLY A 121 0.74 9.26 7.29
CA GLY A 121 1.91 9.10 8.16
C GLY A 121 3.10 10.00 7.80
N VAL A 122 2.83 11.21 7.32
CA VAL A 122 3.83 12.16 6.82
C VAL A 122 4.61 12.89 7.93
N GLU A 123 4.28 12.71 9.19
CA GLU A 123 4.85 13.45 10.32
C GLU A 123 6.38 13.35 10.37
N SER A 124 6.93 12.18 10.02
CA SER A 124 8.37 11.95 9.98
C SER A 124 9.03 12.69 8.82
N ILE A 125 8.36 12.82 7.67
CA ILE A 125 8.87 13.58 6.51
C ILE A 125 8.75 15.07 6.77
N ASN A 126 7.66 15.55 7.37
CA ASN A 126 7.45 16.94 7.73
C ASN A 126 8.50 17.48 8.73
N LYS A 127 9.09 16.58 9.53
CA LYS A 127 10.24 16.95 10.40
C LYS A 127 11.55 17.11 9.63
N LEU A 128 11.66 16.56 8.44
CA LEU A 128 12.85 16.64 7.59
C LEU A 128 12.74 17.76 6.56
N TRP A 129 11.51 18.11 6.17
CA TRP A 129 11.21 19.14 5.19
C TRP A 129 10.27 20.16 5.80
N THR A 130 10.78 21.36 6.00
CA THR A 130 10.01 22.43 6.66
C THR A 130 9.29 23.32 5.68
N GLU A 131 9.98 23.78 4.64
CA GLU A 131 9.44 24.57 3.50
C GLU A 131 10.54 24.74 2.45
N GLY A 132 10.14 25.11 1.22
CA GLY A 132 11.06 25.35 0.12
C GLY A 132 11.28 24.10 -0.74
N ASP A 133 12.28 24.17 -1.61
CA ASP A 133 12.62 23.08 -2.49
C ASP A 133 13.31 21.94 -1.72
N TRP A 134 13.01 20.71 -2.11
CA TRP A 134 13.66 19.54 -1.54
C TRP A 134 15.05 19.36 -2.12
N ALA A 135 16.05 19.36 -1.25
CA ALA A 135 17.41 19.00 -1.61
C ALA A 135 17.65 17.51 -1.31
N VAL A 136 18.27 16.80 -2.25
CA VAL A 136 18.57 15.38 -2.09
C VAL A 136 19.55 15.17 -0.94
N PRO A 137 19.27 14.26 0.01
CA PRO A 137 20.17 13.99 1.12
C PRO A 137 21.55 13.50 0.65
N THR A 138 22.61 14.12 1.15
CA THR A 138 23.98 13.82 0.72
C THR A 138 24.72 12.90 1.69
N THR A 139 24.45 13.02 2.97
CA THR A 139 25.10 12.22 4.01
C THR A 139 24.37 10.91 4.29
N GLN A 140 25.08 9.92 4.78
CA GLN A 140 24.49 8.64 5.22
C GLN A 140 23.44 8.84 6.33
N PHE A 141 23.66 9.78 7.22
CA PHE A 141 22.74 10.08 8.31
C PHE A 141 21.41 10.65 7.78
N GLU A 142 21.45 11.64 6.89
CA GLU A 142 20.25 12.22 6.27
C GLU A 142 19.51 11.20 5.43
N ARG A 143 20.23 10.40 4.62
CA ARG A 143 19.64 9.34 3.82
C ARG A 143 18.94 8.29 4.68
N ASN A 144 19.55 7.90 5.81
CA ASN A 144 18.92 6.97 6.73
C ASN A 144 17.65 7.57 7.37
N LYS A 145 17.68 8.84 7.78
CA LYS A 145 16.49 9.53 8.31
C LYS A 145 15.36 9.59 7.27
N THR A 146 15.68 9.97 6.04
CA THR A 146 14.71 10.03 4.94
C THR A 146 14.12 8.65 4.64
N MET A 147 14.95 7.62 4.56
CA MET A 147 14.51 6.25 4.36
C MET A 147 13.53 5.78 5.45
N LEU A 148 13.85 6.06 6.71
CA LEU A 148 12.98 5.72 7.83
C LEU A 148 11.65 6.47 7.78
N ALA A 149 11.67 7.76 7.41
CA ALA A 149 10.48 8.57 7.24
C ALA A 149 9.59 8.05 6.08
N VAL A 150 10.18 7.62 4.97
CA VAL A 150 9.42 6.96 3.88
C VAL A 150 8.82 5.65 4.36
N ILE A 151 9.57 4.83 5.12
CA ILE A 151 9.02 3.58 5.66
C ILE A 151 7.83 3.85 6.59
N ASP A 152 7.82 4.97 7.34
CA ASP A 152 6.67 5.37 8.18
C ASP A 152 5.42 5.60 7.35
N THR A 153 5.52 6.31 6.23
CA THR A 153 4.38 6.53 5.34
C THR A 153 3.85 5.21 4.76
N VAL A 154 4.73 4.29 4.37
CA VAL A 154 4.34 2.95 3.88
C VAL A 154 3.74 2.10 4.99
N ALA A 155 4.27 2.20 6.20
CA ALA A 155 3.73 1.51 7.37
C ALA A 155 2.33 2.02 7.72
N ALA A 156 2.09 3.33 7.59
CA ALA A 156 0.78 3.95 7.78
C ALA A 156 -0.24 3.46 6.72
N ASP A 157 0.14 3.42 5.43
CA ASP A 157 -0.70 2.84 4.36
C ASP A 157 -1.20 1.43 4.69
N LEU A 158 -0.31 0.61 5.26
CA LEU A 158 -0.59 -0.80 5.51
C LEU A 158 -1.09 -1.10 6.93
N GLY A 159 -1.15 -0.07 7.78
CA GLY A 159 -1.49 -0.25 9.18
C GLY A 159 -0.48 -1.04 10.00
N ASN A 160 0.78 -0.96 9.62
CA ASN A 160 1.88 -1.64 10.31
C ASN A 160 2.69 -0.68 11.19
N THR A 161 3.58 -1.24 12.00
CA THR A 161 4.68 -0.49 12.60
C THR A 161 5.87 -0.45 11.63
N ARG A 162 6.73 0.57 11.75
CA ARG A 162 7.97 0.70 10.97
C ARG A 162 8.82 -0.59 10.96
N PRO A 163 9.14 -1.22 12.11
CA PRO A 163 9.94 -2.43 12.13
C PRO A 163 9.32 -3.58 11.33
N VAL A 164 8.02 -3.81 11.50
CA VAL A 164 7.29 -4.86 10.77
C VAL A 164 7.25 -4.57 9.27
N CYS A 165 6.97 -3.33 8.88
CA CYS A 165 6.92 -2.93 7.47
C CYS A 165 8.29 -3.17 6.80
N ARG A 166 9.37 -2.69 7.44
CA ARG A 166 10.74 -2.81 6.93
C ARG A 166 11.19 -4.26 6.78
N SER A 167 10.98 -5.09 7.80
CA SER A 167 11.53 -6.45 7.84
C SER A 167 10.71 -7.48 7.08
N SER A 168 9.38 -7.29 6.97
CA SER A 168 8.47 -8.32 6.49
C SER A 168 7.83 -8.04 5.14
N TYR A 169 7.85 -6.77 4.67
CA TYR A 169 7.10 -6.39 3.49
C TYR A 169 7.90 -5.64 2.43
N ILE A 170 8.94 -4.87 2.80
CA ILE A 170 9.72 -4.11 1.82
C ILE A 170 10.88 -4.97 1.32
N HIS A 171 11.04 -5.05 -0.01
CA HIS A 171 12.19 -5.73 -0.62
C HIS A 171 13.48 -4.98 -0.28
N PRO A 172 14.48 -5.62 0.35
CA PRO A 172 15.64 -4.95 0.95
C PRO A 172 16.53 -4.22 -0.07
N TRP A 173 16.53 -4.67 -1.32
CA TRP A 173 17.34 -4.05 -2.36
C TRP A 173 17.04 -2.54 -2.51
N PHE A 174 15.77 -2.12 -2.47
CA PHE A 174 15.41 -0.71 -2.63
C PHE A 174 15.96 0.16 -1.50
N LEU A 175 15.99 -0.36 -0.28
CA LEU A 175 16.55 0.33 0.88
C LEU A 175 18.08 0.44 0.75
N ASN A 176 18.74 -0.64 0.35
CA ASN A 176 20.18 -0.68 0.15
C ASN A 176 20.60 0.24 -1.02
N ALA A 177 19.93 0.13 -2.15
CA ALA A 177 20.19 0.96 -3.33
C ALA A 177 20.00 2.47 -3.04
N TRP A 178 19.02 2.83 -2.21
CA TRP A 178 18.87 4.19 -1.70
C TRP A 178 20.08 4.62 -0.86
N MET A 179 20.49 3.82 0.11
CA MET A 179 21.65 4.13 0.96
C MET A 179 22.97 4.24 0.16
N GLU A 180 23.11 3.43 -0.87
CA GLU A 180 24.27 3.40 -1.78
C GLU A 180 24.22 4.43 -2.92
N LYS A 181 23.17 5.26 -2.99
CA LYS A 181 22.96 6.32 -4.02
C LYS A 181 22.75 5.79 -5.45
N ARG A 182 22.49 4.51 -5.66
CA ARG A 182 22.31 3.88 -6.98
C ARG A 182 20.84 3.68 -7.36
N LEU A 183 19.89 3.97 -6.43
CA LEU A 183 18.47 3.76 -6.68
C LEU A 183 17.96 4.56 -7.88
N LEU A 184 18.30 5.86 -7.95
CA LEU A 184 17.77 6.75 -8.98
C LEU A 184 18.24 6.35 -10.39
N GLU A 185 19.50 5.99 -10.54
CA GLU A 185 20.07 5.52 -11.81
C GLU A 185 19.29 4.28 -12.30
N THR A 186 19.26 3.22 -11.49
CA THR A 186 18.52 1.99 -11.84
C THR A 186 17.02 2.24 -12.06
N TRP A 187 16.41 3.16 -11.31
CA TRP A 187 15.00 3.51 -11.48
C TRP A 187 14.75 4.19 -12.83
N ASN A 188 15.59 5.14 -13.21
CA ASN A 188 15.44 5.92 -14.45
C ASN A 188 15.56 5.07 -15.70
N ASP A 189 16.34 3.98 -15.69
CA ASP A 189 16.42 3.01 -16.79
C ASP A 189 15.03 2.45 -17.17
N PHE A 190 14.11 2.41 -16.21
CA PHE A 190 12.79 1.81 -16.38
C PHE A 190 11.63 2.81 -16.29
N ALA A 191 11.81 3.97 -15.65
CA ALA A 191 10.75 4.94 -15.39
C ALA A 191 10.17 5.57 -16.65
N SER A 192 10.99 5.76 -17.70
CA SER A 192 10.59 6.28 -19.00
C SER A 192 9.89 5.27 -19.92
N MET A 193 9.92 3.98 -19.57
CA MET A 193 9.34 2.93 -20.38
C MET A 193 7.81 2.95 -20.31
N ARG A 194 7.15 2.53 -21.42
CA ARG A 194 5.70 2.39 -21.47
C ARG A 194 5.18 1.58 -20.28
N ARG A 195 4.14 2.08 -19.61
CA ARG A 195 3.49 1.41 -18.50
C ARG A 195 2.99 0.00 -18.88
N ILE A 196 3.17 -0.97 -17.99
CA ILE A 196 2.64 -2.31 -18.15
C ILE A 196 1.11 -2.23 -17.92
N SER A 197 0.33 -2.88 -18.78
CA SER A 197 -1.14 -2.91 -18.64
C SER A 197 -1.55 -3.45 -17.27
N GLY A 198 -2.50 -2.78 -16.64
CA GLY A 198 -3.00 -3.14 -15.29
C GLY A 198 -2.12 -2.68 -14.12
N LEU A 199 -0.95 -2.08 -14.37
CA LEU A 199 -0.07 -1.57 -13.31
C LEU A 199 0.07 -0.05 -13.39
N SER A 200 0.29 0.62 -12.27
CA SER A 200 0.70 2.03 -12.24
C SER A 200 2.11 2.22 -12.82
N ALA A 201 2.55 3.48 -12.99
CA ALA A 201 3.91 3.78 -13.43
C ALA A 201 4.95 3.28 -12.42
N GLY A 202 4.73 3.54 -11.12
CA GLY A 202 5.60 3.09 -10.04
C GLY A 202 5.68 1.57 -9.93
N GLU A 203 4.54 0.89 -10.03
CA GLU A 203 4.50 -0.59 -10.06
C GLU A 203 5.25 -1.15 -11.28
N SER A 204 5.06 -0.55 -12.45
CA SER A 204 5.74 -0.98 -13.68
C SER A 204 7.26 -0.86 -13.56
N SER A 205 7.75 0.26 -13.01
CA SER A 205 9.18 0.50 -12.77
C SER A 205 9.73 -0.48 -11.72
N THR A 206 9.03 -0.64 -10.60
CA THR A 206 9.41 -1.58 -9.55
C THR A 206 9.53 -3.01 -10.07
N LEU A 207 8.56 -3.48 -10.85
CA LEU A 207 8.56 -4.83 -11.41
C LEU A 207 9.75 -5.03 -12.38
N ARG A 208 10.07 -4.03 -13.19
CA ARG A 208 11.22 -4.11 -14.11
C ARG A 208 12.55 -4.13 -13.38
N VAL A 209 12.72 -3.30 -12.35
CA VAL A 209 13.91 -3.36 -11.48
C VAL A 209 14.07 -4.76 -10.90
N LEU A 210 13.02 -5.33 -10.30
CA LEU A 210 13.09 -6.67 -9.72
C LEU A 210 13.39 -7.77 -10.75
N LYS A 211 12.83 -7.65 -11.97
CA LYS A 211 13.15 -8.57 -13.06
C LYS A 211 14.59 -8.46 -13.54
N HIS A 212 15.14 -7.25 -13.58
CA HIS A 212 16.54 -6.98 -13.93
C HIS A 212 17.47 -7.64 -12.91
N LEU A 213 17.26 -7.39 -11.62
CA LEU A 213 18.04 -8.00 -10.54
C LEU A 213 18.05 -9.53 -10.57
N ARG A 214 16.91 -10.14 -10.89
CA ARG A 214 16.80 -11.60 -11.01
C ARG A 214 17.63 -12.16 -12.16
N LYS A 215 17.84 -11.38 -13.23
CA LYS A 215 18.68 -11.79 -14.36
C LYS A 215 20.17 -11.70 -14.04
N GLU A 216 20.58 -10.67 -13.28
CA GLU A 216 21.98 -10.48 -12.87
C GLU A 216 22.42 -11.51 -11.81
N SER A 217 21.47 -12.09 -11.07
CA SER A 217 21.73 -13.09 -10.03
C SER A 217 21.83 -14.54 -10.57
N ARG A 218 21.70 -14.72 -11.90
CA ARG A 218 21.80 -16.02 -12.59
C ARG A 218 23.10 -16.14 -13.38
#